data_2454106a69647078d216f73c0e54bd93
#
_entry.id   2454106a69647078d216f73c0e54bd93
#
_cell.length_a   1.000
_cell.length_b   1.000
_cell.length_c   1.000
_cell.angle_alpha   90.00
_cell.angle_beta   90.00
_cell.angle_gamma   90.00
#
_symmetry.space_group_name_H-M   'P 1'
#
loop_
_entity.id
_entity.type
_entity.pdbx_description
1 polymer ?
#
loop_
_entity_poly.entity_id
_entity_poly.type
_entity_poly.pdbx_seq_one_letter_code
_entity_poly.pdbx_strand_id
1 'polypeptide(L)'
;MNTIIPLFKRELLEFKKHAFSIILFWILTPIIIHTLLAIPLSRLITMDIRYLNWSAAGVWITASGMTAFLQSATRMRKIQFDSRQIDALLKSPISNLDLIIINISRGIMYGIGQLLVAIVITSTLNHEYQSLGNMLVIIFQMFTLILHFSVLGTLIGMLVSNHISFVNISFILFLGVTMGFGNFIPLKYYPNSYLSVINTIPTTTAFENVRSVILYGPFNWAGFFLTLIGTILICIITLIISHKVFRKI
;
A
#
# COMPACT_ATOMS: atom_id res chain seq x y z
N MET A 1 -25.13 18.91 2.98
CA MET A 1 -24.36 18.95 4.26
C MET A 1 -23.10 18.12 4.07
N ASN A 2 -21.94 18.62 4.49
CA ASN A 2 -20.66 17.92 4.27
C ASN A 2 -20.56 16.70 5.22
N THR A 3 -20.97 15.53 4.78
CA THR A 3 -20.96 14.26 5.56
C THR A 3 -19.54 13.70 5.77
N ILE A 4 -18.59 14.11 4.93
CA ILE A 4 -17.19 13.63 4.93
C ILE A 4 -16.45 14.05 6.22
N ILE A 5 -16.63 15.30 6.68
CA ILE A 5 -15.91 15.81 7.86
C ILE A 5 -16.21 15.02 9.15
N PRO A 6 -17.48 14.76 9.51
CA PRO A 6 -17.81 13.93 10.67
C PRO A 6 -17.28 12.49 10.56
N LEU A 7 -17.33 11.92 9.35
CA LEU A 7 -16.79 10.57 9.11
C LEU A 7 -15.28 10.53 9.30
N PHE A 8 -14.54 11.50 8.76
CA PHE A 8 -13.10 11.60 8.94
C PHE A 8 -12.73 11.82 10.41
N LYS A 9 -13.47 12.65 11.13
CA LYS A 9 -13.29 12.85 12.58
C LYS A 9 -13.48 11.55 13.37
N ARG A 10 -14.46 10.72 12.98
CA ARG A 10 -14.65 9.39 13.58
C ARG A 10 -13.43 8.50 13.36
N GLU A 11 -12.86 8.46 12.15
CA GLU A 11 -11.67 7.67 11.86
C GLU A 11 -10.45 8.14 12.68
N LEU A 12 -10.29 9.45 12.87
CA LEU A 12 -9.25 10.01 13.74
C LEU A 12 -9.44 9.62 15.22
N LEU A 13 -10.67 9.60 15.70
CA LEU A 13 -10.97 9.15 17.08
C LEU A 13 -10.69 7.65 17.24
N GLU A 14 -11.03 6.83 16.25
CA GLU A 14 -10.72 5.39 16.23
C GLU A 14 -9.20 5.17 16.24
N PHE A 15 -8.46 5.95 15.41
CA PHE A 15 -6.99 5.96 15.44
C PHE A 15 -6.46 6.29 16.83
N LYS A 16 -6.93 7.40 17.44
CA LYS A 16 -6.49 7.82 18.77
C LYS A 16 -6.75 6.77 19.85
N LYS A 17 -7.91 6.09 19.79
CA LYS A 17 -8.27 5.01 20.73
C LYS A 17 -7.29 3.83 20.67
N HIS A 18 -6.77 3.51 19.49
CA HIS A 18 -5.87 2.37 19.26
C HIS A 18 -4.43 2.80 18.93
N ALA A 19 -4.06 4.06 19.20
CA ALA A 19 -2.79 4.65 18.78
C ALA A 19 -1.57 3.82 19.21
N PHE A 20 -1.54 3.33 20.45
CA PHE A 20 -0.43 2.50 20.95
C PHE A 20 -0.22 1.24 20.12
N SER A 21 -1.28 0.48 19.85
CA SER A 21 -1.19 -0.74 19.03
C SER A 21 -0.81 -0.44 17.58
N ILE A 22 -1.30 0.66 17.03
CA ILE A 22 -0.99 1.08 15.67
C ILE A 22 0.49 1.50 15.55
N ILE A 23 0.98 2.30 16.47
CA ILE A 23 2.39 2.74 16.48
C ILE A 23 3.32 1.54 16.70
N LEU A 24 2.98 0.64 17.61
CA LEU A 24 3.74 -0.59 17.83
C LEU A 24 3.80 -1.44 16.54
N PHE A 25 2.67 -1.61 15.86
CA PHE A 25 2.62 -2.29 14.56
C PHE A 25 3.48 -1.59 13.52
N TRP A 26 3.44 -0.24 13.44
CA TRP A 26 4.25 0.53 12.51
C TRP A 26 5.75 0.38 12.76
N ILE A 27 6.17 0.24 14.01
CA ILE A 27 7.58 0.03 14.37
C ILE A 27 8.01 -1.41 14.05
N LEU A 28 7.21 -2.39 14.47
CA LEU A 28 7.59 -3.81 14.33
C LEU A 28 7.60 -4.27 12.87
N THR A 29 6.65 -3.82 12.05
CA THR A 29 6.55 -4.27 10.66
C THR A 29 7.82 -4.06 9.84
N PRO A 30 8.41 -2.86 9.72
CA PRO A 30 9.63 -2.67 8.95
C PRO A 30 10.84 -3.37 9.58
N ILE A 31 10.92 -3.47 10.91
CA ILE A 31 11.97 -4.24 11.59
C ILE A 31 11.89 -5.73 11.20
N ILE A 32 10.70 -6.33 11.27
CA ILE A 32 10.49 -7.73 10.92
C ILE A 32 10.82 -7.98 9.44
N ILE A 33 10.33 -7.13 8.54
CA ILE A 33 10.62 -7.25 7.11
C ILE A 33 12.13 -7.11 6.85
N HIS A 34 12.77 -6.12 7.47
CA HIS A 34 14.20 -5.88 7.30
C HIS A 34 15.04 -7.05 7.83
N THR A 35 14.72 -7.56 9.04
CA THR A 35 15.48 -8.62 9.69
C THR A 35 15.25 -10.00 9.06
N LEU A 36 14.02 -10.31 8.66
CA LEU A 36 13.68 -11.65 8.13
C LEU A 36 13.85 -11.76 6.61
N LEU A 37 13.80 -10.66 5.85
CA LEU A 37 13.95 -10.68 4.40
C LEU A 37 15.24 -10.00 3.94
N ALA A 38 15.44 -8.72 4.29
CA ALA A 38 16.57 -7.97 3.74
C ALA A 38 17.93 -8.49 4.23
N ILE A 39 18.08 -8.76 5.53
CA ILE A 39 19.37 -9.23 6.09
C ILE A 39 19.76 -10.64 5.55
N PRO A 40 18.91 -11.67 5.57
CA PRO A 40 19.28 -12.97 5.01
C PRO A 40 19.59 -12.90 3.51
N LEU A 41 18.78 -12.19 2.74
CA LEU A 41 19.00 -12.05 1.30
C LEU A 41 20.27 -11.27 0.97
N SER A 42 20.71 -10.35 1.83
CA SER A 42 21.97 -9.62 1.65
C SER A 42 23.20 -10.52 1.67
N ARG A 43 23.11 -11.71 2.24
CA ARG A 43 24.19 -12.72 2.25
C ARG A 43 24.18 -13.62 1.01
N LEU A 44 23.06 -13.68 0.30
CA LEU A 44 22.85 -14.55 -0.86
C LEU A 44 22.97 -13.80 -2.18
N ILE A 45 22.58 -12.52 -2.19
CA ILE A 45 22.50 -11.71 -3.39
C ILE A 45 23.74 -10.81 -3.45
N THR A 46 24.62 -11.08 -4.42
CA THR A 46 25.79 -10.24 -4.72
C THR A 46 25.42 -9.15 -5.71
N MET A 47 25.74 -7.90 -5.37
CA MET A 47 25.51 -6.71 -6.19
C MET A 47 26.70 -5.75 -6.04
N ASP A 48 26.90 -4.88 -7.04
CA ASP A 48 27.90 -3.81 -6.99
C ASP A 48 27.63 -2.75 -5.93
N ILE A 49 26.37 -2.66 -5.51
CA ILE A 49 25.89 -1.77 -4.45
C ILE A 49 25.50 -2.58 -3.22
N ARG A 50 25.53 -1.94 -2.05
CA ARG A 50 25.11 -2.58 -0.80
C ARG A 50 23.64 -3.01 -0.89
N TYR A 51 23.37 -4.34 -0.84
CA TYR A 51 22.02 -4.89 -0.98
C TYR A 51 21.02 -4.29 0.02
N LEU A 52 21.44 -4.01 1.27
CA LEU A 52 20.54 -3.43 2.29
C LEU A 52 20.00 -2.06 1.88
N ASN A 53 20.80 -1.24 1.17
CA ASN A 53 20.35 0.04 0.65
C ASN A 53 19.40 -0.15 -0.53
N TRP A 54 19.70 -1.09 -1.41
CA TRP A 54 18.85 -1.47 -2.52
C TRP A 54 17.48 -1.99 -2.06
N SER A 55 17.45 -2.80 -0.99
CA SER A 55 16.22 -3.40 -0.45
C SER A 55 15.40 -2.45 0.43
N ALA A 56 15.92 -1.29 0.83
CA ALA A 56 15.20 -0.30 1.63
C ALA A 56 13.89 0.13 0.97
N ALA A 57 13.91 0.36 -0.37
CA ALA A 57 12.70 0.61 -1.16
C ALA A 57 11.65 -0.50 -0.96
N GLY A 58 12.10 -1.76 -0.99
CA GLY A 58 11.23 -2.93 -0.80
C GLY A 58 10.56 -2.94 0.58
N VAL A 59 11.29 -2.57 1.63
CA VAL A 59 10.73 -2.45 2.99
C VAL A 59 9.67 -1.35 3.05
N TRP A 60 9.95 -0.17 2.47
CA TRP A 60 9.00 0.96 2.47
C TRP A 60 7.72 0.64 1.71
N ILE A 61 7.85 0.09 0.50
CA ILE A 61 6.72 -0.27 -0.36
C ILE A 61 5.88 -1.36 0.28
N THR A 62 6.51 -2.43 0.77
CA THR A 62 5.80 -3.55 1.38
C THR A 62 5.09 -3.12 2.66
N ALA A 63 5.79 -2.46 3.58
CA ALA A 63 5.21 -2.04 4.85
C ALA A 63 4.05 -1.06 4.64
N SER A 64 4.26 0.03 3.89
CA SER A 64 3.23 1.07 3.71
C SER A 64 2.12 0.65 2.77
N GLY A 65 2.43 0.00 1.65
CA GLY A 65 1.45 -0.46 0.68
C GLY A 65 0.52 -1.52 1.27
N MET A 66 1.08 -2.54 1.93
CA MET A 66 0.26 -3.58 2.57
C MET A 66 -0.55 -3.04 3.75
N THR A 67 -0.02 -2.08 4.51
CA THR A 67 -0.80 -1.41 5.56
C THR A 67 -1.98 -0.64 4.96
N ALA A 68 -1.78 0.13 3.90
CA ALA A 68 -2.84 0.84 3.20
C ALA A 68 -3.90 -0.12 2.65
N PHE A 69 -3.47 -1.19 1.99
CA PHE A 69 -4.33 -2.25 1.47
C PHE A 69 -5.18 -2.89 2.57
N LEU A 70 -4.55 -3.40 3.63
CA LEU A 70 -5.26 -4.12 4.70
C LEU A 70 -6.23 -3.23 5.46
N GLN A 71 -5.86 -1.97 5.75
CA GLN A 71 -6.75 -1.03 6.45
C GLN A 71 -7.98 -0.69 5.62
N SER A 72 -7.83 -0.46 4.33
CA SER A 72 -8.95 -0.20 3.42
C SER A 72 -9.79 -1.46 3.19
N ALA A 73 -9.17 -2.60 2.96
CA ALA A 73 -9.86 -3.85 2.65
C ALA A 73 -10.67 -4.37 3.85
N THR A 74 -10.07 -4.42 5.03
CA THR A 74 -10.75 -4.90 6.25
C THR A 74 -11.91 -3.98 6.66
N ARG A 75 -11.73 -2.66 6.52
CA ARG A 75 -12.78 -1.69 6.81
C ARG A 75 -13.94 -1.81 5.84
N MET A 76 -13.64 -1.86 4.54
CA MET A 76 -14.67 -1.97 3.50
C MET A 76 -15.45 -3.27 3.62
N ARG A 77 -14.76 -4.36 3.92
CA ARG A 77 -15.39 -5.65 4.18
C ARG A 77 -16.33 -5.61 5.38
N LYS A 78 -15.94 -4.96 6.49
CA LYS A 78 -16.84 -4.77 7.65
C LYS A 78 -18.07 -3.95 7.27
N ILE A 79 -17.90 -2.86 6.52
CA ILE A 79 -19.02 -2.02 6.06
C ILE A 79 -20.03 -2.84 5.25
N GLN A 80 -19.57 -3.74 4.40
CA GLN A 80 -20.42 -4.47 3.47
C GLN A 80 -21.05 -5.74 4.04
N PHE A 81 -20.38 -6.45 4.93
CA PHE A 81 -20.81 -7.79 5.38
C PHE A 81 -21.16 -7.88 6.86
N ASP A 82 -21.04 -6.79 7.62
CA ASP A 82 -21.54 -6.70 8.99
C ASP A 82 -22.94 -6.09 8.99
N SER A 83 -23.96 -6.90 9.31
CA SER A 83 -25.37 -6.49 9.33
C SER A 83 -25.62 -5.23 10.18
N ARG A 84 -24.95 -5.10 11.32
CA ARG A 84 -25.07 -3.91 12.21
C ARG A 84 -24.58 -2.64 11.52
N GLN A 85 -23.51 -2.73 10.73
CA GLN A 85 -22.98 -1.58 10.00
C GLN A 85 -23.85 -1.23 8.80
N ILE A 86 -24.38 -2.22 8.10
CA ILE A 86 -25.33 -2.02 6.99
C ILE A 86 -26.57 -1.31 7.50
N ASP A 87 -27.19 -1.77 8.58
CA ASP A 87 -28.38 -1.15 9.18
C ASP A 87 -28.13 0.30 9.62
N ALA A 88 -26.96 0.58 10.17
CA ALA A 88 -26.58 1.94 10.55
C ALA A 88 -26.39 2.85 9.34
N LEU A 89 -25.86 2.33 8.23
CA LEU A 89 -25.65 3.07 6.98
C LEU A 89 -26.98 3.38 6.28
N LEU A 90 -27.90 2.40 6.22
CA LEU A 90 -29.24 2.60 5.62
C LEU A 90 -30.03 3.72 6.31
N LYS A 91 -29.78 3.93 7.61
CA LYS A 91 -30.40 4.99 8.41
C LYS A 91 -29.68 6.33 8.36
N SER A 92 -28.53 6.39 7.70
CA SER A 92 -27.69 7.60 7.64
C SER A 92 -27.75 8.25 6.25
N PRO A 93 -27.65 9.60 6.17
CA PRO A 93 -27.66 10.34 4.89
C PRO A 93 -26.27 10.28 4.19
N ILE A 94 -25.55 9.16 4.29
CA ILE A 94 -24.21 9.00 3.74
C ILE A 94 -24.31 8.44 2.32
N SER A 95 -23.66 9.09 1.36
CA SER A 95 -23.59 8.57 -0.02
C SER A 95 -22.58 7.46 -0.17
N ASN A 96 -22.77 6.59 -1.17
CA ASN A 96 -21.81 5.52 -1.51
C ASN A 96 -20.41 6.09 -1.84
N LEU A 97 -20.37 7.26 -2.47
CA LEU A 97 -19.13 7.96 -2.78
C LEU A 97 -18.39 8.41 -1.50
N ASP A 98 -19.13 8.97 -0.53
CA ASP A 98 -18.54 9.37 0.75
C ASP A 98 -17.90 8.19 1.48
N LEU A 99 -18.56 7.03 1.45
CA LEU A 99 -18.03 5.79 2.06
C LEU A 99 -16.72 5.35 1.40
N ILE A 100 -16.64 5.40 0.07
CA ILE A 100 -15.44 5.00 -0.66
C ILE A 100 -14.31 5.99 -0.39
N ILE A 101 -14.59 7.29 -0.48
CA ILE A 101 -13.58 8.33 -0.24
C ILE A 101 -13.00 8.22 1.15
N ILE A 102 -13.84 8.07 2.17
CA ILE A 102 -13.40 7.90 3.56
C ILE A 102 -12.58 6.63 3.74
N ASN A 103 -12.98 5.53 3.10
CA ASN A 103 -12.27 4.27 3.21
C ASN A 103 -10.88 4.33 2.56
N ILE A 104 -10.77 4.95 1.39
CA ILE A 104 -9.49 5.20 0.71
C ILE A 104 -8.63 6.15 1.55
N SER A 105 -9.20 7.24 2.07
CA SER A 105 -8.49 8.19 2.95
C SER A 105 -7.93 7.54 4.20
N ARG A 106 -8.67 6.58 4.79
CA ARG A 106 -8.17 5.76 5.91
C ARG A 106 -6.92 4.99 5.50
N GLY A 107 -6.96 4.26 4.39
CA GLY A 107 -5.79 3.51 3.89
C GLY A 107 -4.58 4.42 3.65
N ILE A 108 -4.80 5.59 3.05
CA ILE A 108 -3.74 6.58 2.83
C ILE A 108 -3.14 7.06 4.16
N MET A 109 -3.97 7.42 5.13
CA MET A 109 -3.52 7.89 6.45
C MET A 109 -2.63 6.86 7.15
N TYR A 110 -3.07 5.61 7.19
CA TYR A 110 -2.30 4.53 7.82
C TYR A 110 -1.05 4.16 7.01
N GLY A 111 -1.14 4.17 5.67
CA GLY A 111 -0.01 3.89 4.78
C GLY A 111 1.08 4.96 4.87
N ILE A 112 0.72 6.25 4.92
CA ILE A 112 1.68 7.34 5.09
C ILE A 112 2.36 7.26 6.47
N GLY A 113 1.58 7.05 7.54
CA GLY A 113 2.15 6.87 8.87
C GLY A 113 3.16 5.72 8.92
N GLN A 114 2.80 4.58 8.33
CA GLN A 114 3.69 3.42 8.20
C GLN A 114 4.94 3.73 7.37
N LEU A 115 4.81 4.50 6.27
CA LEU A 115 5.93 4.90 5.43
C LEU A 115 6.94 5.74 6.21
N LEU A 116 6.48 6.76 6.93
CA LEU A 116 7.36 7.63 7.70
C LEU A 116 8.17 6.85 8.74
N VAL A 117 7.51 5.93 9.46
CA VAL A 117 8.18 5.07 10.44
C VAL A 117 9.16 4.12 9.76
N ALA A 118 8.78 3.52 8.62
CA ALA A 118 9.66 2.61 7.87
C ALA A 118 10.91 3.32 7.35
N ILE A 119 10.79 4.56 6.84
CA ILE A 119 11.93 5.38 6.41
C ILE A 119 12.89 5.61 7.59
N VAL A 120 12.39 6.08 8.73
CA VAL A 120 13.22 6.36 9.91
C VAL A 120 13.96 5.10 10.36
N ILE A 121 13.26 3.98 10.50
CA ILE A 121 13.85 2.72 10.98
C ILE A 121 14.93 2.22 10.01
N THR A 122 14.62 2.13 8.72
CA THR A 122 15.60 1.60 7.75
C THR A 122 16.78 2.51 7.55
N SER A 123 16.58 3.84 7.54
CA SER A 123 17.68 4.80 7.46
C SER A 123 18.63 4.68 8.66
N THR A 124 18.07 4.48 9.86
CA THR A 124 18.86 4.27 11.08
C THR A 124 19.61 2.93 11.04
N LEU A 125 18.97 1.84 10.62
CA LEU A 125 19.57 0.51 10.57
C LEU A 125 20.66 0.40 9.49
N ASN A 126 20.47 1.07 8.35
CA ASN A 126 21.42 1.05 7.25
C ASN A 126 22.53 2.13 7.38
N HIS A 127 22.38 3.07 8.30
CA HIS A 127 23.23 4.28 8.43
C HIS A 127 23.29 5.10 7.13
N GLU A 128 22.18 5.16 6.39
CA GLU A 128 22.06 5.95 5.16
C GLU A 128 20.85 6.87 5.21
N TYR A 129 21.09 8.14 4.91
CA TYR A 129 20.09 9.20 4.91
C TYR A 129 20.00 9.81 3.52
N GLN A 130 18.80 9.89 2.99
CA GLN A 130 18.53 10.53 1.71
C GLN A 130 18.54 12.05 1.84
N SER A 131 18.95 12.74 0.77
CA SER A 131 18.82 14.20 0.69
C SER A 131 17.34 14.62 0.74
N LEU A 132 17.06 15.83 1.21
CA LEU A 132 15.69 16.35 1.27
C LEU A 132 15.01 16.33 -0.10
N GLY A 133 15.72 16.66 -1.17
CA GLY A 133 15.18 16.63 -2.54
C GLY A 133 14.77 15.23 -2.97
N ASN A 134 15.63 14.24 -2.79
CA ASN A 134 15.32 12.84 -3.09
C ASN A 134 14.15 12.33 -2.24
N MET A 135 14.11 12.70 -0.96
CA MET A 135 13.05 12.29 -0.05
C MET A 135 11.67 12.81 -0.50
N LEU A 136 11.58 14.06 -0.97
CA LEU A 136 10.34 14.62 -1.49
C LEU A 136 9.84 13.85 -2.73
N VAL A 137 10.75 13.53 -3.65
CA VAL A 137 10.43 12.74 -4.85
C VAL A 137 9.97 11.33 -4.48
N ILE A 138 10.65 10.69 -3.53
CA ILE A 138 10.28 9.37 -3.02
C ILE A 138 8.89 9.41 -2.38
N ILE A 139 8.62 10.38 -1.51
CA ILE A 139 7.30 10.52 -0.86
C ILE A 139 6.19 10.73 -1.89
N PHE A 140 6.46 11.51 -2.94
CA PHE A 140 5.49 11.75 -4.02
C PHE A 140 5.15 10.45 -4.77
N GLN A 141 6.16 9.64 -5.15
CA GLN A 141 5.93 8.33 -5.77
C GLN A 141 5.25 7.36 -4.82
N MET A 142 5.68 7.33 -3.56
CA MET A 142 5.10 6.45 -2.53
C MET A 142 3.64 6.81 -2.22
N PHE A 143 3.28 8.09 -2.26
CA PHE A 143 1.88 8.50 -2.12
C PHE A 143 0.99 7.87 -3.20
N THR A 144 1.44 7.86 -4.46
CA THR A 144 0.72 7.23 -5.57
C THR A 144 0.58 5.72 -5.36
N LEU A 145 1.63 5.05 -4.87
CA LEU A 145 1.59 3.62 -4.54
C LEU A 145 0.64 3.32 -3.36
N ILE A 146 0.70 4.12 -2.30
CA ILE A 146 -0.19 3.98 -1.14
C ILE A 146 -1.65 4.17 -1.56
N LEU A 147 -1.93 5.16 -2.42
CA LEU A 147 -3.25 5.37 -3.01
C LEU A 147 -3.68 4.13 -3.82
N HIS A 148 -2.80 3.61 -4.68
CA HIS A 148 -3.06 2.41 -5.49
C HIS A 148 -3.47 1.21 -4.61
N PHE A 149 -2.68 0.91 -3.58
CA PHE A 149 -2.96 -0.18 -2.65
C PHE A 149 -4.22 0.07 -1.81
N SER A 150 -4.52 1.31 -1.44
CA SER A 150 -5.74 1.66 -0.73
C SER A 150 -7.00 1.44 -1.58
N VAL A 151 -6.95 1.82 -2.87
CA VAL A 151 -8.05 1.60 -3.83
C VAL A 151 -8.23 0.10 -4.09
N LEU A 152 -7.13 -0.64 -4.32
CA LEU A 152 -7.16 -2.11 -4.44
C LEU A 152 -7.77 -2.77 -3.21
N GLY A 153 -7.37 -2.34 -2.01
CA GLY A 153 -7.92 -2.84 -0.77
C GLY A 153 -9.43 -2.60 -0.67
N THR A 154 -9.88 -1.39 -1.04
CA THR A 154 -11.31 -1.06 -1.08
C THR A 154 -12.06 -1.96 -2.04
N LEU A 155 -11.53 -2.18 -3.24
CA LEU A 155 -12.12 -3.05 -4.25
C LEU A 155 -12.24 -4.51 -3.77
N ILE A 156 -11.15 -5.09 -3.27
CA ILE A 156 -11.13 -6.47 -2.78
C ILE A 156 -12.02 -6.62 -1.55
N GLY A 157 -12.03 -5.64 -0.65
CA GLY A 157 -12.92 -5.63 0.52
C GLY A 157 -14.40 -5.64 0.15
N MET A 158 -14.78 -5.03 -0.99
CA MET A 158 -16.15 -5.07 -1.52
C MET A 158 -16.50 -6.41 -2.17
N LEU A 159 -15.55 -7.04 -2.83
CA LEU A 159 -15.84 -8.24 -3.65
C LEU A 159 -15.78 -9.53 -2.85
N VAL A 160 -14.99 -9.61 -1.79
CA VAL A 160 -14.68 -10.87 -1.11
C VAL A 160 -15.41 -10.96 0.22
N SER A 161 -16.53 -11.70 0.23
CA SER A 161 -17.34 -11.94 1.43
C SER A 161 -16.73 -12.96 2.38
N ASN A 162 -16.20 -14.06 1.86
CA ASN A 162 -15.62 -15.13 2.66
C ASN A 162 -14.30 -14.72 3.31
N HIS A 163 -14.19 -14.93 4.63
CA HIS A 163 -13.00 -14.56 5.39
C HIS A 163 -11.75 -15.32 4.95
N ILE A 164 -11.86 -16.61 4.70
CA ILE A 164 -10.72 -17.46 4.28
C ILE A 164 -10.21 -17.00 2.91
N SER A 165 -11.11 -16.77 1.96
CA SER A 165 -10.75 -16.25 0.64
C SER A 165 -10.08 -14.88 0.72
N PHE A 166 -10.54 -14.01 1.63
CA PHE A 166 -9.94 -12.70 1.86
C PHE A 166 -8.50 -12.81 2.40
N VAL A 167 -8.28 -13.69 3.38
CA VAL A 167 -6.94 -13.93 3.92
C VAL A 167 -6.01 -14.50 2.85
N ASN A 168 -6.47 -15.49 2.07
CA ASN A 168 -5.68 -16.09 1.00
C ASN A 168 -5.28 -15.07 -0.07
N ILE A 169 -6.21 -14.24 -0.54
CA ILE A 169 -5.93 -13.19 -1.53
C ILE A 169 -4.94 -12.18 -0.96
N SER A 170 -5.11 -11.75 0.30
CA SER A 170 -4.21 -10.82 0.95
C SER A 170 -2.80 -11.38 1.10
N PHE A 171 -2.69 -12.68 1.40
CA PHE A 171 -1.40 -13.38 1.50
C PHE A 171 -0.72 -13.53 0.14
N ILE A 172 -1.46 -13.90 -0.90
CA ILE A 172 -0.94 -13.98 -2.29
C ILE A 172 -0.45 -12.60 -2.75
N LEU A 173 -1.22 -11.55 -2.47
CA LEU A 173 -0.82 -10.19 -2.79
C LEU A 173 0.47 -9.79 -2.03
N PHE A 174 0.56 -10.14 -0.75
CA PHE A 174 1.78 -9.90 0.04
C PHE A 174 2.99 -10.61 -0.55
N LEU A 175 2.87 -11.89 -0.91
CA LEU A 175 3.96 -12.63 -1.57
C LEU A 175 4.32 -12.02 -2.92
N GLY A 176 3.33 -11.64 -3.73
CA GLY A 176 3.55 -10.96 -5.00
C GLY A 176 4.33 -9.67 -4.83
N VAL A 177 3.91 -8.81 -3.90
CA VAL A 177 4.58 -7.54 -3.62
C VAL A 177 5.99 -7.75 -3.07
N THR A 178 6.21 -8.70 -2.16
CA THR A 178 7.53 -8.91 -1.55
C THR A 178 8.49 -9.61 -2.50
N MET A 179 8.07 -10.68 -3.13
CA MET A 179 8.96 -11.55 -3.91
C MET A 179 8.79 -11.37 -5.42
N GLY A 180 7.54 -11.18 -5.90
CA GLY A 180 7.23 -11.21 -7.32
C GLY A 180 7.63 -9.97 -8.11
N PHE A 181 7.50 -8.78 -7.55
CA PHE A 181 7.64 -7.52 -8.29
C PHE A 181 9.02 -6.86 -8.14
N GLY A 182 10.05 -7.62 -7.83
CA GLY A 182 11.41 -7.12 -7.75
C GLY A 182 11.75 -6.35 -6.46
N ASN A 183 10.92 -6.41 -5.40
CA ASN A 183 11.16 -5.64 -4.18
C ASN A 183 12.35 -6.16 -3.37
N PHE A 184 12.46 -7.48 -3.18
CA PHE A 184 13.56 -8.11 -2.44
C PHE A 184 14.43 -9.01 -3.30
N ILE A 185 13.93 -9.47 -4.44
CA ILE A 185 14.71 -10.24 -5.40
C ILE A 185 14.85 -9.40 -6.67
N PRO A 186 16.08 -9.01 -7.08
CA PRO A 186 16.28 -8.23 -8.29
C PRO A 186 15.70 -8.92 -9.51
N LEU A 187 15.05 -8.18 -10.38
CA LEU A 187 14.37 -8.72 -11.57
C LEU A 187 15.32 -9.51 -12.49
N LYS A 188 16.60 -9.19 -12.49
CA LYS A 188 17.62 -9.92 -13.26
C LYS A 188 17.75 -11.42 -12.95
N TYR A 189 17.24 -11.87 -11.81
CA TYR A 189 17.26 -13.30 -11.43
C TYR A 189 16.04 -14.07 -11.91
N TYR A 190 15.06 -13.41 -12.53
CA TYR A 190 13.86 -14.04 -13.06
C TYR A 190 14.02 -14.40 -14.54
N PRO A 191 13.34 -15.47 -15.01
CA PRO A 191 13.32 -15.84 -16.43
C PRO A 191 12.73 -14.72 -17.32
N ASN A 192 13.20 -14.60 -18.55
CA ASN A 192 12.72 -13.59 -19.50
C ASN A 192 11.21 -13.64 -19.75
N SER A 193 10.63 -14.84 -19.78
CA SER A 193 9.16 -15.02 -19.90
C SER A 193 8.38 -14.39 -18.75
N TYR A 194 8.93 -14.42 -17.54
CA TYR A 194 8.34 -13.75 -16.37
C TYR A 194 8.50 -12.25 -16.46
N LEU A 195 9.68 -11.77 -16.86
CA LEU A 195 9.97 -10.34 -17.00
C LEU A 195 9.07 -9.65 -18.02
N SER A 196 8.73 -10.31 -19.11
CA SER A 196 7.82 -9.75 -20.13
C SER A 196 6.42 -9.45 -19.55
N VAL A 197 5.94 -10.23 -18.61
CA VAL A 197 4.66 -10.02 -17.93
C VAL A 197 4.78 -8.97 -16.83
N ILE A 198 5.78 -9.10 -15.95
CA ILE A 198 5.93 -8.22 -14.77
C ILE A 198 6.20 -6.77 -15.15
N ASN A 199 6.99 -6.53 -16.20
CA ASN A 199 7.29 -5.18 -16.68
C ASN A 199 6.06 -4.45 -17.27
N THR A 200 4.97 -5.16 -17.58
CA THR A 200 3.70 -4.52 -18.00
C THR A 200 2.87 -4.03 -16.83
N ILE A 201 3.19 -4.45 -15.60
CA ILE A 201 2.43 -4.09 -14.40
C ILE A 201 2.89 -2.71 -13.91
N PRO A 202 1.99 -1.71 -13.82
CA PRO A 202 2.37 -0.35 -13.45
C PRO A 202 3.06 -0.22 -12.08
N THR A 203 2.74 -1.10 -11.13
CA THR A 203 3.37 -1.10 -9.81
C THR A 203 4.85 -1.48 -9.86
N THR A 204 5.26 -2.36 -10.79
CA THR A 204 6.67 -2.75 -10.94
C THR A 204 7.53 -1.55 -11.35
N THR A 205 7.07 -0.77 -12.31
CA THR A 205 7.77 0.46 -12.74
C THR A 205 7.86 1.49 -11.62
N ALA A 206 6.83 1.59 -10.78
CA ALA A 206 6.85 2.45 -9.61
C ALA A 206 7.87 1.99 -8.55
N PHE A 207 8.01 0.68 -8.34
CA PHE A 207 8.98 0.12 -7.40
C PHE A 207 10.42 0.41 -7.87
N GLU A 208 10.69 0.20 -9.15
CA GLU A 208 11.99 0.53 -9.74
C GLU A 208 12.27 2.03 -9.69
N ASN A 209 11.24 2.86 -9.84
CA ASN A 209 11.38 4.32 -9.77
C ASN A 209 11.78 4.78 -8.36
N VAL A 210 11.11 4.29 -7.31
CA VAL A 210 11.51 4.57 -5.91
C VAL A 210 12.95 4.14 -5.67
N ARG A 211 13.33 2.96 -6.14
CA ARG A 211 14.68 2.41 -5.99
C ARG A 211 15.72 3.25 -6.71
N SER A 212 15.45 3.64 -7.97
CA SER A 212 16.35 4.50 -8.74
C SER A 212 16.69 5.77 -7.95
N VAL A 213 15.70 6.45 -7.40
CA VAL A 213 15.93 7.69 -6.62
C VAL A 213 16.72 7.43 -5.33
N ILE A 214 16.47 6.32 -4.63
CA ILE A 214 17.24 5.94 -3.43
C ILE A 214 18.73 5.74 -3.77
N LEU A 215 19.01 5.21 -4.97
CA LEU A 215 20.35 4.94 -5.46
C LEU A 215 20.95 6.12 -6.26
N TYR A 216 20.40 7.32 -6.06
CA TYR A 216 20.84 8.56 -6.74
C TYR A 216 20.71 8.53 -8.27
N GLY A 217 19.87 7.67 -8.80
CA GLY A 217 19.50 7.64 -10.21
C GLY A 217 18.39 8.64 -10.56
N PRO A 218 18.10 8.78 -11.87
CA PRO A 218 17.07 9.70 -12.33
C PRO A 218 15.66 9.21 -11.98
N PHE A 219 14.75 10.16 -11.74
CA PHE A 219 13.32 9.87 -11.58
C PHE A 219 12.68 9.60 -12.95
N ASN A 220 11.99 8.47 -13.08
CA ASN A 220 11.30 8.09 -14.31
C ASN A 220 9.85 8.64 -14.31
N TRP A 221 9.64 9.77 -14.95
CA TRP A 221 8.33 10.39 -15.10
C TRP A 221 7.31 9.52 -15.86
N ALA A 222 7.76 8.80 -16.89
CA ALA A 222 6.88 7.90 -17.64
C ALA A 222 6.34 6.76 -16.74
N GLY A 223 7.20 6.15 -15.93
CA GLY A 223 6.81 5.14 -14.96
C GLY A 223 5.86 5.68 -13.89
N PHE A 224 6.06 6.93 -13.45
CA PHE A 224 5.15 7.61 -12.54
C PHE A 224 3.74 7.78 -13.14
N PHE A 225 3.66 8.34 -14.35
CA PHE A 225 2.36 8.53 -15.02
C PHE A 225 1.67 7.21 -15.33
N LEU A 226 2.40 6.17 -15.70
CA LEU A 226 1.84 4.83 -15.91
C LEU A 226 1.18 4.29 -14.62
N THR A 227 1.84 4.46 -13.49
CA THR A 227 1.30 4.06 -12.17
C THR A 227 0.07 4.88 -11.80
N LEU A 228 0.09 6.18 -12.06
CA LEU A 228 -1.03 7.07 -11.79
C LEU A 228 -2.25 6.69 -12.65
N ILE A 229 -2.06 6.43 -13.94
CA ILE A 229 -3.12 5.97 -14.86
C ILE A 229 -3.69 4.64 -14.37
N GLY A 230 -2.84 3.66 -14.02
CA GLY A 230 -3.28 2.38 -13.45
C GLY A 230 -4.11 2.56 -12.19
N THR A 231 -3.72 3.48 -11.31
CA THR A 231 -4.46 3.81 -10.09
C THR A 231 -5.83 4.43 -10.40
N ILE A 232 -5.89 5.35 -11.35
CA ILE A 232 -7.15 5.97 -11.80
C ILE A 232 -8.08 4.91 -12.39
N LEU A 233 -7.58 4.00 -13.22
CA LEU A 233 -8.38 2.93 -13.81
C LEU A 233 -8.99 2.02 -12.72
N ILE A 234 -8.21 1.60 -11.73
CA ILE A 234 -8.73 0.80 -10.62
C ILE A 234 -9.74 1.60 -9.79
N CYS A 235 -9.53 2.90 -9.60
CA CYS A 235 -10.48 3.78 -8.91
C CYS A 235 -11.83 3.83 -9.66
N ILE A 236 -11.81 3.99 -10.98
CA ILE A 236 -13.02 3.98 -11.81
C ILE A 236 -13.74 2.63 -11.69
N ILE A 237 -13.02 1.52 -11.79
CA ILE A 237 -13.58 0.17 -11.61
C ILE A 237 -14.22 0.03 -10.22
N THR A 238 -13.54 0.52 -9.18
CA THR A 238 -14.04 0.50 -7.81
C THR A 238 -15.35 1.29 -7.68
N LEU A 239 -15.46 2.46 -8.30
CA LEU A 239 -16.67 3.28 -8.30
C LEU A 239 -17.82 2.60 -9.05
N ILE A 240 -17.57 2.00 -10.21
CA ILE A 240 -18.59 1.27 -10.99
C ILE A 240 -19.14 0.08 -10.20
N ILE A 241 -18.23 -0.70 -9.58
CA ILE A 241 -18.61 -1.87 -8.79
C ILE A 241 -19.38 -1.45 -7.55
N SER A 242 -18.95 -0.39 -6.87
CA SER A 242 -19.64 0.12 -5.69
C SER A 242 -21.09 0.49 -5.96
N HIS A 243 -21.34 1.14 -7.10
CA HIS A 243 -22.69 1.51 -7.50
C HIS A 243 -23.60 0.26 -7.67
N LYS A 244 -23.04 -0.84 -8.20
CA LYS A 244 -23.79 -2.11 -8.34
C LYS A 244 -23.98 -2.84 -7.01
N VAL A 245 -22.98 -2.79 -6.14
CA VAL A 245 -22.98 -3.50 -4.86
C VAL A 245 -23.93 -2.82 -3.86
N PHE A 246 -23.79 -1.50 -3.68
CA PHE A 246 -24.62 -0.75 -2.71
C PHE A 246 -26.05 -0.44 -3.22
N ARG A 247 -26.33 -0.62 -4.52
CA ARG A 247 -27.70 -0.53 -5.04
C ARG A 247 -28.58 -1.71 -4.65
N LYS A 248 -27.98 -2.82 -4.21
CA LYS A 248 -28.68 -4.04 -3.80
C LYS A 248 -28.98 -4.05 -2.28
N ILE A 249 -28.47 -3.08 -1.55
CA ILE A 249 -28.73 -2.84 -0.14
C ILE A 249 -29.75 -1.72 0.00
#